data_1130a56efe5e0f0b32b902dcc636ac41
#
_entry.id   1130a56efe5e0f0b32b902dcc636ac41
#
_cell.length_a   1.000
_cell.length_b   1.000
_cell.length_c   1.000
_cell.angle_alpha   90.00
_cell.angle_beta   90.00
_cell.angle_gamma   90.00
#
_symmetry.space_group_name_H-M   'P 1'
#
loop_
_entity.id
_entity.type
_entity.pdbx_description
1 polymer ?
#
loop_
_entity_poly.entity_id
_entity_poly.type
_entity_poly.pdbx_seq_one_letter_code
_entity_poly.pdbx_strand_id
1 'polypeptide(L)'
;GGTLREGLRLRATSNIQGSTAPEVVINDGSTSLMDFRVESDNNTHMIYVDGANDKVGINTKSPSQILDIDGDTIRLRSQRTIPASNTFGEAGEICYDANYIYICIATDTWKRIALSSW
;
A
#
# COMPACT_ATOMS: atom_id res chain seq x y z
N GLY A 1 3.91 -30.05 -26.80
CA GLY A 1 3.95 -28.60 -26.90
C GLY A 1 4.17 -27.97 -25.52
N GLY A 2 5.30 -27.31 -25.30
CA GLY A 2 5.58 -26.63 -24.06
C GLY A 2 4.61 -25.46 -23.85
N THR A 3 4.01 -25.38 -22.68
CA THR A 3 3.23 -24.24 -22.26
C THR A 3 4.20 -23.07 -22.05
N LEU A 4 4.14 -22.05 -22.91
CA LEU A 4 4.88 -20.81 -22.71
C LEU A 4 4.37 -20.16 -21.44
N ARG A 5 5.17 -20.19 -20.36
CA ARG A 5 4.94 -19.36 -19.18
C ARG A 5 5.54 -18.01 -19.47
N GLU A 6 4.70 -17.07 -19.86
CA GLU A 6 5.15 -15.68 -20.02
C GLU A 6 5.36 -15.09 -18.63
N GLY A 7 6.62 -14.83 -18.29
CA GLY A 7 6.97 -13.91 -17.23
C GLY A 7 6.62 -12.48 -17.62
N LEU A 8 6.72 -11.57 -16.70
CA LEU A 8 6.48 -10.13 -16.90
C LEU A 8 7.28 -9.60 -18.09
N ARG A 9 6.62 -9.12 -19.13
CA ARG A 9 7.24 -8.44 -20.27
C ARG A 9 7.10 -6.94 -20.10
N LEU A 10 8.17 -6.29 -19.68
CA LEU A 10 8.24 -4.83 -19.66
C LEU A 10 8.60 -4.32 -21.05
N ARG A 11 7.75 -3.52 -21.65
CA ARG A 11 8.08 -2.72 -22.82
C ARG A 11 8.22 -1.26 -22.38
N ALA A 12 9.45 -0.75 -22.41
CA ALA A 12 9.66 0.69 -22.41
C ALA A 12 9.28 1.22 -23.79
N THR A 13 8.15 1.87 -23.94
CA THR A 13 7.84 2.66 -25.13
C THR A 13 8.26 4.11 -24.86
N SER A 14 9.06 4.66 -25.76
CA SER A 14 9.63 6.01 -25.63
C SER A 14 8.64 7.16 -25.85
N ASN A 15 7.33 6.91 -25.83
CA ASN A 15 6.27 7.91 -25.98
C ASN A 15 5.11 7.62 -25.06
N ILE A 16 5.32 7.79 -23.74
CA ILE A 16 4.19 7.97 -22.84
C ILE A 16 3.84 9.46 -22.88
N GLN A 17 2.75 9.78 -23.56
CA GLN A 17 2.27 11.14 -23.71
C GLN A 17 1.92 11.70 -22.33
N GLY A 18 2.74 12.65 -21.83
CA GLY A 18 2.51 13.36 -20.59
C GLY A 18 3.36 12.94 -19.37
N SER A 19 4.15 11.88 -19.45
CA SER A 19 5.12 11.55 -18.38
C SER A 19 6.47 12.19 -18.63
N THR A 20 7.01 12.85 -17.61
CA THR A 20 8.34 13.47 -17.62
C THR A 20 9.41 12.59 -16.98
N ALA A 21 9.04 11.43 -16.43
CA ALA A 21 9.93 10.50 -15.74
C ALA A 21 9.75 9.06 -16.26
N PRO A 22 10.81 8.22 -16.28
CA PRO A 22 10.67 6.81 -16.57
C PRO A 22 9.78 6.13 -15.54
N GLU A 23 8.75 5.41 -16.00
CA GLU A 23 7.83 4.68 -15.14
C GLU A 23 7.37 3.37 -15.79
N VAL A 24 6.88 2.45 -14.97
CA VAL A 24 6.16 1.25 -15.40
C VAL A 24 4.71 1.43 -15.02
N VAL A 25 3.84 1.53 -16.01
CA VAL A 25 2.40 1.69 -15.79
C VAL A 25 1.72 0.36 -16.10
N ILE A 26 0.87 -0.09 -15.20
CA ILE A 26 -0.04 -1.23 -15.40
C ILE A 26 -1.44 -0.65 -15.49
N ASN A 27 -2.19 -1.03 -16.53
CA ASN A 27 -3.52 -0.46 -16.82
C ASN A 27 -3.48 1.03 -17.19
N ASP A 28 -2.54 1.43 -18.05
CA ASP A 28 -2.36 2.82 -18.54
C ASP A 28 -3.64 3.40 -19.19
N GLY A 29 -4.46 2.55 -19.77
CA GLY A 29 -5.77 2.93 -20.32
C GLY A 29 -6.88 3.11 -19.29
N SER A 30 -6.60 2.94 -17.99
CA SER A 30 -7.56 3.07 -16.88
C SER A 30 -8.85 2.28 -17.15
N THR A 31 -8.71 1.02 -17.60
CA THR A 31 -9.87 0.17 -17.86
C THR A 31 -10.28 -0.62 -16.60
N SER A 32 -11.57 -0.69 -16.34
CA SER A 32 -12.14 -1.53 -15.28
C SER A 32 -12.03 -3.04 -15.54
N LEU A 33 -11.55 -3.43 -16.71
CA LEU A 33 -11.41 -4.83 -17.10
C LEU A 33 -10.02 -5.42 -16.82
N MET A 34 -9.12 -4.63 -16.25
CA MET A 34 -7.75 -5.06 -15.96
C MET A 34 -7.42 -4.91 -14.49
N ASP A 35 -7.24 -6.03 -13.84
CA ASP A 35 -6.68 -6.11 -12.49
C ASP A 35 -5.19 -6.41 -12.55
N PHE A 36 -4.47 -5.98 -11.53
CA PHE A 36 -3.09 -6.41 -11.29
C PHE A 36 -3.02 -7.27 -10.05
N ARG A 37 -2.33 -8.42 -10.13
CA ARG A 37 -2.12 -9.27 -8.97
C ARG A 37 -0.72 -9.84 -8.91
N VAL A 38 -0.27 -10.07 -7.69
CA VAL A 38 0.93 -10.83 -7.37
C VAL A 38 0.51 -12.10 -6.64
N GLU A 39 1.01 -13.22 -7.08
CA GLU A 39 0.74 -14.53 -6.48
C GLU A 39 1.94 -15.03 -5.68
N SER A 40 1.69 -15.88 -4.71
CA SER A 40 2.68 -16.72 -4.06
C SER A 40 2.39 -18.20 -4.33
N ASP A 41 3.18 -19.09 -3.73
CA ASP A 41 2.98 -20.53 -3.91
C ASP A 41 1.57 -21.02 -3.53
N ASN A 42 0.99 -20.45 -2.48
CA ASN A 42 -0.29 -20.89 -1.94
C ASN A 42 -1.38 -19.80 -1.96
N ASN A 43 -1.08 -18.63 -2.51
CA ASN A 43 -2.05 -17.54 -2.55
C ASN A 43 -2.00 -16.83 -3.90
N THR A 44 -3.12 -16.84 -4.59
CA THR A 44 -3.28 -16.20 -5.90
C THR A 44 -3.53 -14.69 -5.82
N HIS A 45 -3.68 -14.12 -4.62
CA HIS A 45 -4.00 -12.71 -4.40
C HIS A 45 -3.18 -12.10 -3.24
N MET A 46 -1.86 -12.34 -3.23
CA MET A 46 -0.97 -11.74 -2.23
C MET A 46 -1.01 -10.22 -2.27
N ILE A 47 -1.00 -9.64 -3.48
CA ILE A 47 -1.32 -8.23 -3.73
C ILE A 47 -2.32 -8.23 -4.88
N TYR A 48 -3.41 -7.52 -4.70
CA TYR A 48 -4.46 -7.40 -5.72
C TYR A 48 -4.88 -5.94 -5.87
N VAL A 49 -4.80 -5.43 -7.10
CA VAL A 49 -5.33 -4.12 -7.47
C VAL A 49 -6.58 -4.36 -8.29
N ASP A 50 -7.73 -4.01 -7.72
CA ASP A 50 -9.05 -4.09 -8.35
C ASP A 50 -9.25 -2.86 -9.23
N GLY A 51 -9.08 -3.03 -10.54
CA GLY A 51 -9.21 -1.95 -11.51
C GLY A 51 -10.66 -1.48 -11.72
N ALA A 52 -11.65 -2.25 -11.28
CA ALA A 52 -13.06 -1.89 -11.38
C ALA A 52 -13.53 -1.01 -10.21
N ASN A 53 -12.93 -1.18 -9.02
CA ASN A 53 -13.40 -0.54 -7.79
C ASN A 53 -12.36 0.39 -7.14
N ASP A 54 -11.21 0.61 -7.78
CA ASP A 54 -10.12 1.48 -7.31
C ASP A 54 -9.62 1.12 -5.90
N LYS A 55 -9.39 -0.17 -5.65
CA LYS A 55 -9.02 -0.70 -4.33
C LYS A 55 -7.80 -1.60 -4.41
N VAL A 56 -7.09 -1.70 -3.30
CA VAL A 56 -5.96 -2.62 -3.12
C VAL A 56 -6.28 -3.61 -2.01
N GLY A 57 -6.17 -4.89 -2.31
CA GLY A 57 -6.26 -5.99 -1.36
C GLY A 57 -4.89 -6.59 -1.08
N ILE A 58 -4.60 -6.85 0.18
CA ILE A 58 -3.51 -7.71 0.62
C ILE A 58 -4.13 -9.00 1.13
N ASN A 59 -3.78 -10.12 0.51
CA ASN A 59 -4.33 -11.43 0.81
C ASN A 59 -5.86 -11.58 0.54
N THR A 60 -6.47 -10.65 -0.19
CA THR A 60 -7.88 -10.71 -0.59
C THR A 60 -8.10 -10.26 -2.03
N LYS A 61 -9.00 -10.91 -2.74
CA LYS A 61 -9.46 -10.52 -4.08
C LYS A 61 -10.71 -9.62 -4.07
N SER A 62 -11.27 -9.37 -2.90
CA SER A 62 -12.54 -8.62 -2.76
C SER A 62 -12.38 -7.51 -1.73
N PRO A 63 -11.49 -6.52 -1.99
CA PRO A 63 -11.23 -5.45 -1.04
C PRO A 63 -12.49 -4.61 -0.81
N SER A 64 -12.87 -4.44 0.46
CA SER A 64 -14.03 -3.66 0.88
C SER A 64 -13.70 -2.18 1.07
N GLN A 65 -12.42 -1.84 1.29
CA GLN A 65 -11.90 -0.48 1.47
C GLN A 65 -10.77 -0.20 0.48
N ILE A 66 -10.33 1.07 0.37
CA ILE A 66 -9.22 1.48 -0.53
C ILE A 66 -7.97 0.63 -0.31
N LEU A 67 -7.63 0.34 0.95
CA LEU A 67 -6.66 -0.67 1.33
C LEU A 67 -7.31 -1.64 2.29
N ASP A 68 -7.40 -2.90 1.89
CA ASP A 68 -8.01 -3.98 2.67
C ASP A 68 -6.99 -5.11 2.88
N ILE A 69 -6.74 -5.47 4.13
CA ILE A 69 -5.76 -6.49 4.50
C ILE A 69 -6.51 -7.64 5.16
N ASP A 70 -6.58 -8.77 4.49
CA ASP A 70 -7.08 -10.02 5.07
C ASP A 70 -5.98 -10.69 5.89
N GLY A 71 -5.86 -10.26 7.12
CA GLY A 71 -4.86 -10.69 8.09
C GLY A 71 -5.19 -10.11 9.47
N ASP A 72 -4.55 -10.63 10.50
CA ASP A 72 -4.81 -10.25 11.89
C ASP A 72 -3.81 -9.21 12.44
N THR A 73 -2.74 -8.91 11.68
CA THR A 73 -1.62 -8.12 12.21
C THR A 73 -0.97 -7.26 11.12
N ILE A 74 -0.69 -5.99 11.45
CA ILE A 74 0.19 -5.11 10.67
C ILE A 74 1.44 -4.85 11.49
N ARG A 75 2.64 -5.05 10.90
CA ARG A 75 3.91 -4.80 11.56
C ARG A 75 4.62 -3.60 10.97
N LEU A 76 4.80 -2.57 11.76
CA LEU A 76 5.75 -1.49 11.49
C LEU A 76 7.08 -1.85 12.19
N ARG A 77 8.15 -2.10 11.43
CA ARG A 77 9.42 -2.59 12.00
C ARG A 77 10.17 -1.56 12.82
N SER A 78 10.08 -0.30 12.43
CA SER A 78 10.85 0.78 13.04
C SER A 78 9.97 1.61 13.95
N GLN A 79 10.44 1.85 15.16
CA GLN A 79 9.82 2.79 16.08
C GLN A 79 10.17 4.23 15.68
N ARG A 80 9.23 5.14 15.89
CA ARG A 80 9.44 6.58 15.77
C ARG A 80 8.86 7.28 16.98
N THR A 81 9.71 7.87 17.79
CA THR A 81 9.28 8.73 18.89
C THR A 81 8.95 10.11 18.38
N ILE A 82 7.80 10.63 18.80
CA ILE A 82 7.38 12.01 18.55
C ILE A 82 7.70 12.85 19.79
N PRO A 83 8.76 13.67 19.75
CA PRO A 83 9.26 14.34 20.95
C PRO A 83 8.35 15.46 21.45
N ALA A 84 7.55 16.08 20.56
CA ALA A 84 6.64 17.15 20.90
C ALA A 84 5.37 17.10 20.02
N SER A 85 4.27 17.67 20.51
CA SER A 85 3.00 17.68 19.79
C SER A 85 3.02 18.45 18.48
N ASN A 86 4.01 19.31 18.27
CA ASN A 86 4.23 20.11 17.06
C ASN A 86 5.41 19.61 16.21
N THR A 87 5.84 18.37 16.38
CA THR A 87 6.84 17.73 15.53
C THR A 87 6.32 17.68 14.10
N PHE A 88 7.23 17.83 13.10
CA PHE A 88 6.89 17.71 11.69
C PHE A 88 6.14 16.39 11.40
N GLY A 89 5.02 16.50 10.69
CA GLY A 89 4.19 15.37 10.26
C GLY A 89 2.97 15.80 9.47
N GLU A 90 2.46 14.86 8.68
CA GLU A 90 1.27 15.04 7.87
C GLU A 90 0.06 14.34 8.52
N ALA A 91 -1.12 14.95 8.35
CA ALA A 91 -2.35 14.39 8.88
C ALA A 91 -2.59 12.95 8.38
N GLY A 92 -2.89 12.04 9.30
CA GLY A 92 -3.11 10.63 9.00
C GLY A 92 -1.89 9.72 9.24
N GLU A 93 -0.70 10.27 9.48
CA GLU A 93 0.46 9.46 9.86
C GLU A 93 0.22 8.76 11.21
N ILE A 94 0.59 7.47 11.29
CA ILE A 94 0.54 6.65 12.49
C ILE A 94 1.91 6.05 12.74
N CYS A 95 2.42 6.16 13.96
CA CYS A 95 3.66 5.51 14.37
C CYS A 95 3.60 5.12 15.87
N TYR A 96 4.63 4.44 16.34
CA TYR A 96 4.70 3.98 17.72
C TYR A 96 6.13 3.99 18.25
N ASP A 97 6.25 4.03 19.55
CA ASP A 97 7.48 3.70 20.29
C ASP A 97 7.18 2.75 21.46
N ALA A 98 8.12 2.59 22.37
CA ALA A 98 7.97 1.69 23.52
C ALA A 98 6.83 2.07 24.48
N ASN A 99 6.39 3.35 24.47
CA ASN A 99 5.47 3.89 25.45
C ASN A 99 4.15 4.41 24.85
N TYR A 100 4.13 4.71 23.54
CA TYR A 100 3.01 5.39 22.92
C TYR A 100 2.70 4.90 21.52
N ILE A 101 1.42 5.00 21.13
CA ILE A 101 0.98 5.08 19.74
C ILE A 101 0.68 6.55 19.45
N TYR A 102 1.16 7.05 18.31
CA TYR A 102 1.02 8.43 17.88
C TYR A 102 0.17 8.51 16.61
N ILE A 103 -0.66 9.54 16.53
CA ILE A 103 -1.44 9.88 15.33
C ILE A 103 -1.25 11.37 15.04
N CYS A 104 -0.86 11.70 13.82
CA CYS A 104 -0.87 13.07 13.31
C CYS A 104 -2.28 13.42 12.87
N ILE A 105 -2.91 14.40 13.50
CA ILE A 105 -4.32 14.77 13.25
C ILE A 105 -4.48 16.00 12.35
N ALA A 106 -3.42 16.77 12.18
CA ALA A 106 -3.28 17.89 11.25
C ALA A 106 -1.79 18.13 11.02
N THR A 107 -1.40 18.89 10.00
CA THR A 107 -0.01 19.23 9.74
C THR A 107 0.69 19.68 11.03
N ASP A 108 1.79 19.04 11.37
CA ASP A 108 2.58 19.29 12.57
C ASP A 108 1.78 19.25 13.90
N THR A 109 0.73 18.43 13.93
CA THR A 109 -0.13 18.31 15.13
C THR A 109 -0.34 16.87 15.49
N TRP A 110 0.35 16.40 16.53
CA TRP A 110 0.33 15.02 16.99
C TRP A 110 -0.47 14.83 18.27
N LYS A 111 -1.17 13.71 18.34
CA LYS A 111 -1.74 13.14 19.56
C LYS A 111 -1.15 11.77 19.83
N ARG A 112 -1.20 11.32 21.08
CA ARG A 112 -0.67 10.01 21.49
C ARG A 112 -1.56 9.34 22.52
N ILE A 113 -1.48 8.01 22.55
CA ILE A 113 -2.08 7.16 23.59
C ILE A 113 -0.95 6.41 24.26
N ALA A 114 -0.94 6.44 25.60
CA ALA A 114 0.03 5.68 26.38
C ALA A 114 -0.30 4.19 26.33
N LEU A 115 0.75 3.38 26.18
CA LEU A 115 0.68 1.92 26.25
C LEU A 115 0.89 1.49 27.70
N SER A 116 0.06 0.60 28.21
CA SER A 116 0.23 -0.02 29.53
C SER A 116 0.62 -1.49 29.37
N SER A 117 1.42 -1.98 30.30
CA SER A 117 1.62 -3.43 30.47
C SER A 117 0.34 -4.06 31.03
N TRP A 118 0.11 -5.29 30.67
CA TRP A 118 -1.01 -6.11 31.14
C TRP A 118 -0.53 -7.23 32.07
#